data_43ee4eb1660d84272194f15f1e584c12
#
_entry.id   43ee4eb1660d84272194f15f1e584c12
#
_cell.length_a   1.000
_cell.length_b   1.000
_cell.length_c   1.000
_cell.angle_alpha   90.00
_cell.angle_beta   90.00
_cell.angle_gamma   90.00
#
_symmetry.space_group_name_H-M   'P 1'
#
loop_
_entity.id
_entity.type
_entity.pdbx_description
1 polymer ?
#
loop_
_entity_poly.entity_id
_entity_poly.type
_entity_poly.pdbx_seq_one_letter_code
_entity_poly.pdbx_strand_id
1 'polypeptide(L)'
;MIYTVEKIGGTSMTAFDAVLDNILIKDSEEEMYNRVFVVSAYAGITDALLECKKTSKPGVYQLVAKRDDSWQQALDYVEQRMLLANENIFADPMNRMRADKFIRSRISEAKVCISNILETCQYGQFSLRHYLPQVREFLSSIGEAHSAYNTALKLKNMGYNARFVDLSGWDTQVPASLDDCILKAFADIDTTKELPIVTGYASCKEGLMSTYDRGYSEMTFSRIASLTCADLAIIHKEYHLSSADPRVVGSEKVLPLGETNYDVADQLANLGMEAIHPNAAAGLRESGIELQIKNTFEPLHPGTLISGEFRPTMDKVEIIAGKEKVFALHLFDQAMVGCVDNVSYDLMEIITDTRVRLVGKEMNANSMTYYLTGSTDALNKVLYKTEKRFPQANIKGRMVALISAIGSQFDTNEALAKGVLALMDRDITPIAVHSSMRNVNVQFVVDDNQYQSSICALHGVFFDSKPANATKVA
;
A
#
# COMPACT_ATOMS: atom_id res chain seq x y z
N MET A 1 22.16 10.26 19.18
CA MET A 1 20.79 9.66 19.10
C MET A 1 20.45 9.42 17.64
N ILE A 2 19.82 8.30 17.35
CA ILE A 2 19.35 7.99 15.99
C ILE A 2 18.12 8.84 15.70
N TYR A 3 18.13 9.55 14.57
CA TYR A 3 16.98 10.32 14.11
C TYR A 3 16.08 9.45 13.25
N THR A 4 14.80 9.30 13.64
CA THR A 4 13.86 8.42 12.96
C THR A 4 12.69 9.19 12.36
N VAL A 5 12.22 8.72 11.19
CA VAL A 5 10.91 9.07 10.66
C VAL A 5 10.04 7.83 10.68
N GLU A 6 8.88 7.92 11.32
CA GLU A 6 8.04 6.77 11.63
C GLU A 6 6.64 6.94 11.05
N LYS A 7 6.16 5.95 10.31
CA LYS A 7 4.80 5.96 9.77
C LYS A 7 3.91 4.98 10.54
N ILE A 8 2.73 5.45 10.96
CA ILE A 8 1.73 4.60 11.64
C ILE A 8 0.56 4.35 10.69
N GLY A 9 0.27 3.06 10.43
CA GLY A 9 -0.83 2.63 9.55
C GLY A 9 -2.22 2.88 10.16
N GLY A 10 -3.24 3.00 9.31
CA GLY A 10 -4.59 3.37 9.74
C GLY A 10 -5.26 2.37 10.69
N THR A 11 -5.01 1.07 10.50
CA THR A 11 -5.51 0.02 11.41
C THR A 11 -4.86 0.16 12.78
N SER A 12 -3.54 0.39 12.83
CA SER A 12 -2.83 0.66 14.08
C SER A 12 -3.34 1.94 14.75
N MET A 13 -3.55 3.03 13.99
CA MET A 13 -4.08 4.29 14.53
C MET A 13 -5.46 4.13 15.20
N THR A 14 -6.25 3.15 14.80
CA THR A 14 -7.56 2.90 15.43
C THR A 14 -7.42 2.27 16.83
N ALA A 15 -6.33 1.53 17.07
CA ALA A 15 -5.95 1.05 18.39
C ALA A 15 -5.10 2.10 19.12
N PHE A 16 -5.66 3.28 19.32
CA PHE A 16 -4.93 4.48 19.73
C PHE A 16 -4.14 4.31 21.04
N ASP A 17 -4.69 3.62 22.03
CA ASP A 17 -3.99 3.39 23.30
C ASP A 17 -2.74 2.53 23.09
N ALA A 18 -2.83 1.49 22.26
CA ALA A 18 -1.65 0.68 21.92
C ALA A 18 -0.59 1.49 21.14
N VAL A 19 -1.03 2.39 20.24
CA VAL A 19 -0.11 3.31 19.55
C VAL A 19 0.56 4.25 20.55
N LEU A 20 -0.20 4.79 21.48
CA LEU A 20 0.30 5.69 22.51
C LEU A 20 1.37 5.01 23.37
N ASP A 21 1.04 3.84 23.94
CA ASP A 21 1.88 3.13 24.88
C ASP A 21 3.07 2.43 24.23
N ASN A 22 2.87 1.82 23.06
CA ASN A 22 3.90 0.98 22.42
C ASN A 22 4.83 1.76 21.49
N ILE A 23 4.36 2.89 20.94
CA ILE A 23 5.09 3.61 19.89
C ILE A 23 5.45 5.03 20.32
N LEU A 24 4.43 5.83 20.68
CA LEU A 24 4.61 7.27 20.85
C LEU A 24 5.37 7.62 22.12
N ILE A 25 5.00 7.02 23.26
CA ILE A 25 5.64 7.28 24.55
C ILE A 25 6.88 6.39 24.71
N LYS A 26 7.93 6.96 25.27
CA LYS A 26 9.17 6.27 25.64
C LYS A 26 9.47 6.47 27.11
N ASP A 27 10.23 5.55 27.68
CA ASP A 27 10.56 5.53 29.10
C ASP A 27 11.50 6.67 29.52
N SER A 28 12.30 7.18 28.57
CA SER A 28 13.22 8.30 28.81
C SER A 28 12.90 9.49 27.94
N GLU A 29 13.15 10.70 28.46
CA GLU A 29 12.99 11.95 27.70
C GLU A 29 13.94 12.00 26.50
N GLU A 30 15.11 11.39 26.61
CA GLU A 30 16.11 11.32 25.54
C GLU A 30 15.59 10.50 24.35
N GLU A 31 14.86 9.40 24.59
CA GLU A 31 14.28 8.57 23.54
C GLU A 31 12.97 9.14 22.96
N MET A 32 12.39 10.13 23.63
CA MET A 32 11.12 10.71 23.23
C MET A 32 11.23 11.59 21.98
N TYR A 33 12.35 12.29 21.83
CA TYR A 33 12.61 13.23 20.74
C TYR A 33 13.54 12.63 19.66
N ASN A 34 13.96 13.43 18.69
CA ASN A 34 14.63 12.98 17.45
C ASN A 34 13.78 11.99 16.63
N ARG A 35 12.46 12.16 16.67
CA ARG A 35 11.49 11.32 16.00
C ARG A 35 10.46 12.19 15.29
N VAL A 36 10.00 11.74 14.12
CA VAL A 36 8.90 12.37 13.38
C VAL A 36 7.85 11.31 13.10
N PHE A 37 6.60 11.59 13.37
CA PHE A 37 5.51 10.66 13.08
C PHE A 37 4.65 11.11 11.91
N VAL A 38 4.51 10.25 10.90
CA VAL A 38 3.57 10.41 9.80
C VAL A 38 2.40 9.47 10.04
N VAL A 39 1.21 10.02 10.26
CA VAL A 39 0.05 9.22 10.65
C VAL A 39 -0.98 9.11 9.54
N SER A 40 -1.54 7.91 9.38
CA SER A 40 -2.67 7.66 8.49
C SER A 40 -4.00 7.96 9.19
N ALA A 41 -5.07 8.11 8.42
CA ALA A 41 -6.42 8.22 8.97
C ALA A 41 -6.81 6.95 9.76
N TYR A 42 -7.70 7.08 10.73
CA TYR A 42 -8.29 5.93 11.42
C TYR A 42 -8.97 4.99 10.42
N ALA A 43 -8.96 3.69 10.70
CA ALA A 43 -9.47 2.66 9.78
C ALA A 43 -10.89 2.94 9.28
N GLY A 44 -11.05 2.85 7.95
CA GLY A 44 -12.33 3.03 7.28
C GLY A 44 -12.81 4.47 7.13
N ILE A 45 -12.08 5.49 7.63
CA ILE A 45 -12.42 6.90 7.40
C ILE A 45 -12.17 7.27 5.95
N THR A 46 -11.01 6.92 5.38
CA THR A 46 -10.70 7.15 3.96
C THR A 46 -11.68 6.42 3.04
N ASP A 47 -12.09 5.19 3.41
CA ASP A 47 -13.12 4.45 2.66
C ASP A 47 -14.48 5.16 2.67
N ALA A 48 -14.88 5.73 3.80
CA ALA A 48 -16.13 6.47 3.93
C ALA A 48 -16.10 7.83 3.20
N LEU A 49 -14.94 8.49 3.18
CA LEU A 49 -14.74 9.73 2.44
C LEU A 49 -14.68 9.51 0.92
N LEU A 50 -14.11 8.42 0.45
CA LEU A 50 -13.89 8.17 -0.99
C LEU A 50 -14.78 7.05 -1.52
N GLU A 51 -14.33 5.82 -1.35
CA GLU A 51 -14.98 4.55 -1.68
C GLU A 51 -14.28 3.39 -0.99
N CYS A 52 -15.02 2.36 -0.63
CA CYS A 52 -14.43 1.11 -0.13
C CYS A 52 -14.03 0.20 -1.31
N LYS A 53 -12.73 0.05 -1.57
CA LYS A 53 -12.23 -0.78 -2.67
C LYS A 53 -12.56 -2.27 -2.53
N LYS A 54 -12.69 -2.77 -1.29
CA LYS A 54 -12.99 -4.19 -1.02
C LYS A 54 -14.44 -4.56 -1.30
N THR A 55 -15.37 -3.66 -0.94
CA THR A 55 -16.82 -3.92 -1.01
C THR A 55 -17.52 -3.14 -2.12
N SER A 56 -16.81 -2.25 -2.80
CA SER A 56 -17.35 -1.28 -3.77
C SER A 56 -18.45 -0.38 -3.20
N LYS A 57 -18.56 -0.28 -1.87
CA LYS A 57 -19.51 0.63 -1.22
C LYS A 57 -19.09 2.06 -1.50
N PRO A 58 -20.01 2.92 -2.01
CA PRO A 58 -19.69 4.31 -2.29
C PRO A 58 -19.42 5.08 -0.99
N GLY A 59 -18.41 5.95 -1.03
CA GLY A 59 -18.19 7.01 -0.05
C GLY A 59 -18.65 8.36 -0.59
N VAL A 60 -18.39 9.42 0.18
CA VAL A 60 -18.79 10.80 -0.16
C VAL A 60 -18.37 11.19 -1.58
N TYR A 61 -17.10 10.95 -1.95
CA TYR A 61 -16.59 11.27 -3.27
C TYR A 61 -17.37 10.62 -4.41
N GLN A 62 -17.66 9.31 -4.29
CA GLN A 62 -18.41 8.60 -5.34
C GLN A 62 -19.86 9.09 -5.47
N LEU A 63 -20.49 9.47 -4.35
CA LEU A 63 -21.83 10.04 -4.37
C LEU A 63 -21.82 11.42 -5.05
N VAL A 64 -20.85 12.29 -4.71
CA VAL A 64 -20.66 13.59 -5.40
C VAL A 64 -20.43 13.38 -6.88
N ALA A 65 -19.58 12.42 -7.27
CA ALA A 65 -19.28 12.14 -8.69
C ALA A 65 -20.52 11.69 -9.49
N LYS A 66 -21.46 11.02 -8.82
CA LYS A 66 -22.76 10.60 -9.40
C LYS A 66 -23.86 11.65 -9.30
N ARG A 67 -23.58 12.80 -8.67
CA ARG A 67 -24.59 13.83 -8.32
C ARG A 67 -25.73 13.26 -7.47
N ASP A 68 -25.39 12.34 -6.56
CA ASP A 68 -26.35 11.73 -5.63
C ASP A 68 -26.41 12.60 -4.36
N ASP A 69 -27.57 13.19 -4.06
CA ASP A 69 -27.77 14.12 -2.95
C ASP A 69 -27.51 13.52 -1.57
N SER A 70 -27.44 12.19 -1.49
CA SER A 70 -27.09 11.50 -0.22
C SER A 70 -25.64 11.73 0.23
N TRP A 71 -24.79 12.38 -0.58
CA TRP A 71 -23.42 12.72 -0.22
C TRP A 71 -23.32 13.55 1.09
N GLN A 72 -24.30 14.42 1.34
CA GLN A 72 -24.32 15.22 2.57
C GLN A 72 -24.51 14.32 3.80
N GLN A 73 -25.47 13.39 3.73
CA GLN A 73 -25.70 12.41 4.80
C GLN A 73 -24.50 11.49 5.01
N ALA A 74 -23.83 11.11 3.92
CA ALA A 74 -22.61 10.32 3.99
C ALA A 74 -21.48 11.10 4.69
N LEU A 75 -21.36 12.40 4.45
CA LEU A 75 -20.37 13.26 5.12
C LEU A 75 -20.70 13.48 6.59
N ASP A 76 -22.01 13.62 6.94
CA ASP A 76 -22.48 13.66 8.34
C ASP A 76 -22.15 12.36 9.08
N TYR A 77 -22.29 11.22 8.43
CA TYR A 77 -21.90 9.94 8.99
C TYR A 77 -20.38 9.85 9.25
N VAL A 78 -19.55 10.39 8.33
CA VAL A 78 -18.11 10.50 8.56
C VAL A 78 -17.79 11.36 9.76
N GLU A 79 -18.44 12.54 9.89
CA GLU A 79 -18.30 13.43 11.05
C GLU A 79 -18.61 12.68 12.36
N GLN A 80 -19.74 11.98 12.42
CA GLN A 80 -20.12 11.22 13.62
C GLN A 80 -19.09 10.16 14.00
N ARG A 81 -18.52 9.45 13.01
CA ARG A 81 -17.45 8.47 13.28
C ARG A 81 -16.18 9.13 13.82
N MET A 82 -15.84 10.31 13.32
CA MET A 82 -14.69 11.07 13.81
C MET A 82 -14.90 11.62 15.22
N LEU A 83 -16.10 12.10 15.52
CA LEU A 83 -16.47 12.52 16.87
C LEU A 83 -16.47 11.37 17.88
N LEU A 84 -16.89 10.19 17.47
CA LEU A 84 -16.78 8.98 18.29
C LEU A 84 -15.32 8.60 18.58
N ALA A 85 -14.43 8.75 17.60
CA ALA A 85 -13.01 8.55 17.82
C ALA A 85 -12.45 9.55 18.85
N ASN A 86 -12.87 10.83 18.80
CA ASN A 86 -12.50 11.83 19.79
C ASN A 86 -12.99 11.45 21.20
N GLU A 87 -14.21 10.94 21.32
CA GLU A 87 -14.77 10.48 22.58
C GLU A 87 -13.95 9.35 23.21
N ASN A 88 -13.50 8.42 22.40
CA ASN A 88 -12.67 7.31 22.86
C ASN A 88 -11.25 7.74 23.28
N ILE A 89 -10.68 8.77 22.63
CA ILE A 89 -9.32 9.25 22.89
C ILE A 89 -9.25 10.23 24.07
N PHE A 90 -10.26 11.09 24.20
CA PHE A 90 -10.26 12.17 25.17
C PHE A 90 -11.31 12.00 26.25
N ALA A 91 -10.89 11.54 27.43
CA ALA A 91 -11.75 11.51 28.62
C ALA A 91 -12.03 12.92 29.17
N ASP A 92 -11.08 13.86 29.01
CA ASP A 92 -11.26 15.25 29.43
C ASP A 92 -12.16 16.02 28.45
N PRO A 93 -13.27 16.63 28.96
CA PRO A 93 -14.24 17.35 28.12
C PRO A 93 -13.65 18.54 27.36
N MET A 94 -12.67 19.25 27.91
CA MET A 94 -12.06 20.42 27.27
C MET A 94 -11.25 20.02 26.05
N ASN A 95 -10.48 18.94 26.16
CA ASN A 95 -9.67 18.44 25.05
C ASN A 95 -10.53 17.79 23.99
N ARG A 96 -11.57 17.05 24.41
CA ARG A 96 -12.59 16.54 23.49
C ARG A 96 -13.25 17.67 22.69
N MET A 97 -13.66 18.75 23.36
CA MET A 97 -14.25 19.91 22.69
C MET A 97 -13.31 20.55 21.67
N ARG A 98 -11.99 20.63 21.94
CA ARG A 98 -10.99 21.12 20.98
C ARG A 98 -10.90 20.20 19.74
N ALA A 99 -10.83 18.89 19.95
CA ALA A 99 -10.79 17.91 18.87
C ALA A 99 -12.08 17.94 18.03
N ASP A 100 -13.25 18.02 18.69
CA ASP A 100 -14.55 18.13 18.03
C ASP A 100 -14.67 19.41 17.22
N LYS A 101 -14.23 20.54 17.75
CA LYS A 101 -14.25 21.82 17.05
C LYS A 101 -13.39 21.76 15.79
N PHE A 102 -12.18 21.17 15.87
CA PHE A 102 -11.29 21.01 14.73
C PHE A 102 -11.95 20.26 13.58
N ILE A 103 -12.55 19.10 13.87
CA ILE A 103 -13.12 18.28 12.79
C ILE A 103 -14.43 18.83 12.27
N ARG A 104 -15.29 19.42 13.13
CA ARG A 104 -16.54 20.07 12.71
C ARG A 104 -16.28 21.22 11.76
N SER A 105 -15.27 22.04 12.02
CA SER A 105 -14.87 23.13 11.10
C SER A 105 -14.54 22.56 9.72
N ARG A 106 -13.65 21.56 9.65
CA ARG A 106 -13.25 20.94 8.38
C ARG A 106 -14.40 20.30 7.62
N ILE A 107 -15.29 19.58 8.31
CA ILE A 107 -16.45 18.97 7.66
C ILE A 107 -17.43 20.05 7.17
N SER A 108 -17.68 21.10 7.96
CA SER A 108 -18.54 22.21 7.55
C SER A 108 -17.99 22.94 6.32
N GLU A 109 -16.70 23.24 6.30
CA GLU A 109 -16.04 23.88 5.17
C GLU A 109 -16.05 22.97 3.93
N ALA A 110 -15.86 21.66 4.12
CA ALA A 110 -15.96 20.69 3.03
C ALA A 110 -17.39 20.65 2.42
N LYS A 111 -18.42 20.70 3.24
CA LYS A 111 -19.82 20.81 2.77
C LYS A 111 -20.03 22.03 1.90
N VAL A 112 -19.58 23.19 2.39
CA VAL A 112 -19.73 24.47 1.66
C VAL A 112 -18.96 24.41 0.34
N CYS A 113 -17.73 23.94 0.34
CA CYS A 113 -16.90 23.85 -0.86
C CYS A 113 -17.55 22.92 -1.92
N ILE A 114 -17.97 21.73 -1.53
CA ILE A 114 -18.58 20.75 -2.44
C ILE A 114 -19.93 21.29 -2.97
N SER A 115 -20.76 21.91 -2.12
CA SER A 115 -22.03 22.51 -2.52
C SER A 115 -21.81 23.58 -3.58
N ASN A 116 -20.85 24.50 -3.38
CA ASN A 116 -20.53 25.56 -4.33
C ASN A 116 -20.03 25.00 -5.67
N ILE A 117 -19.21 23.93 -5.65
CA ILE A 117 -18.77 23.26 -6.88
C ILE A 117 -19.98 22.66 -7.63
N LEU A 118 -20.87 21.97 -6.92
CA LEU A 118 -22.05 21.35 -7.54
C LEU A 118 -23.00 22.39 -8.12
N GLU A 119 -23.22 23.50 -7.39
CA GLU A 119 -24.03 24.64 -7.89
C GLU A 119 -23.39 25.27 -9.14
N THR A 120 -22.09 25.54 -9.11
CA THR A 120 -21.36 26.05 -10.29
C THR A 120 -21.51 25.10 -11.48
N CYS A 121 -21.46 23.81 -11.27
CA CYS A 121 -21.59 22.78 -12.30
C CYS A 121 -23.05 22.53 -12.76
N GLN A 122 -24.04 23.30 -12.31
CA GLN A 122 -25.37 23.32 -12.90
C GLN A 122 -25.39 24.13 -14.21
N TYR A 123 -24.48 25.05 -14.37
CA TYR A 123 -24.32 25.83 -15.60
C TYR A 123 -23.54 25.03 -16.65
N GLY A 124 -24.07 24.86 -17.84
CA GLY A 124 -23.55 23.96 -18.89
C GLY A 124 -22.12 24.21 -19.37
N GLN A 125 -21.54 25.36 -19.00
CA GLN A 125 -20.12 25.70 -19.28
C GLN A 125 -19.13 25.06 -18.28
N PHE A 126 -19.61 24.59 -17.11
CA PHE A 126 -18.80 24.02 -16.06
C PHE A 126 -19.07 22.53 -15.92
N SER A 127 -18.04 21.70 -16.16
CA SER A 127 -18.15 20.25 -16.05
C SER A 127 -17.65 19.77 -14.71
N LEU A 128 -18.50 19.08 -13.95
CA LEU A 128 -18.11 18.45 -12.68
C LEU A 128 -16.88 17.54 -12.83
N ARG A 129 -16.75 16.89 -13.98
CA ARG A 129 -15.62 15.99 -14.27
C ARG A 129 -14.26 16.68 -14.10
N HIS A 130 -14.16 17.97 -14.35
CA HIS A 130 -12.91 18.73 -14.20
C HIS A 130 -12.55 18.99 -12.73
N TYR A 131 -13.52 19.03 -11.82
CA TYR A 131 -13.33 19.28 -10.40
C TYR A 131 -13.21 18.00 -9.56
N LEU A 132 -13.61 16.84 -10.10
CA LEU A 132 -13.58 15.57 -9.36
C LEU A 132 -12.20 15.19 -8.85
N PRO A 133 -11.08 15.36 -9.59
CA PRO A 133 -9.75 15.10 -9.04
C PRO A 133 -9.46 15.94 -7.79
N GLN A 134 -9.77 17.25 -7.82
CA GLN A 134 -9.56 18.16 -6.71
C GLN A 134 -10.47 17.82 -5.51
N VAL A 135 -11.74 17.46 -5.76
CA VAL A 135 -12.63 17.00 -4.69
C VAL A 135 -12.10 15.72 -4.03
N ARG A 136 -11.50 14.82 -4.82
CA ARG A 136 -10.89 13.60 -4.29
C ARG A 136 -9.70 13.90 -3.39
N GLU A 137 -8.79 14.76 -3.84
CA GLU A 137 -7.65 15.23 -3.05
C GLU A 137 -8.11 15.91 -1.75
N PHE A 138 -9.08 16.82 -1.85
CA PHE A 138 -9.61 17.57 -0.73
C PHE A 138 -10.24 16.67 0.35
N LEU A 139 -11.09 15.74 -0.04
CA LEU A 139 -11.69 14.78 0.91
C LEU A 139 -10.64 13.86 1.54
N SER A 140 -9.62 13.45 0.79
CA SER A 140 -8.54 12.58 1.31
C SER A 140 -7.77 13.23 2.47
N SER A 141 -7.63 14.55 2.45
CA SER A 141 -6.87 15.31 3.45
C SER A 141 -7.48 15.28 4.85
N ILE A 142 -8.81 15.12 4.96
CA ILE A 142 -9.56 15.32 6.21
C ILE A 142 -9.22 14.25 7.25
N GLY A 143 -9.14 12.99 6.82
CA GLY A 143 -8.95 11.85 7.74
C GLY A 143 -7.61 11.88 8.47
N GLU A 144 -6.55 12.19 7.76
CA GLU A 144 -5.19 12.21 8.31
C GLU A 144 -4.90 13.48 9.11
N ALA A 145 -5.50 14.61 8.72
CA ALA A 145 -5.45 15.81 9.54
C ALA A 145 -6.13 15.59 10.91
N HIS A 146 -7.24 14.85 10.95
CA HIS A 146 -7.91 14.49 12.19
C HIS A 146 -7.04 13.62 13.10
N SER A 147 -6.48 12.54 12.58
CA SER A 147 -5.63 11.65 13.37
C SER A 147 -4.36 12.34 13.87
N ALA A 148 -3.71 13.15 13.03
CA ALA A 148 -2.51 13.89 13.40
C ALA A 148 -2.81 14.96 14.47
N TYR A 149 -3.89 15.71 14.32
CA TYR A 149 -4.31 16.71 15.31
C TYR A 149 -4.60 16.07 16.67
N ASN A 150 -5.36 14.98 16.68
CA ASN A 150 -5.70 14.25 17.91
C ASN A 150 -4.46 13.72 18.61
N THR A 151 -3.52 13.13 17.86
CA THR A 151 -2.27 12.61 18.41
C THR A 151 -1.42 13.71 19.04
N ALA A 152 -1.23 14.83 18.33
CA ALA A 152 -0.50 15.97 18.86
C ALA A 152 -1.18 16.58 20.10
N LEU A 153 -2.51 16.72 20.07
CA LEU A 153 -3.29 17.24 21.20
C LEU A 153 -3.18 16.32 22.42
N LYS A 154 -3.28 15.00 22.23
CA LYS A 154 -3.16 14.02 23.33
C LYS A 154 -1.79 14.07 23.98
N LEU A 155 -0.72 14.08 23.19
CA LEU A 155 0.65 14.18 23.70
C LEU A 155 0.90 15.50 24.43
N LYS A 156 0.42 16.63 23.91
CA LYS A 156 0.49 17.94 24.62
C LYS A 156 -0.19 17.90 25.97
N ASN A 157 -1.36 17.25 26.05
CA ASN A 157 -2.09 17.14 27.32
C ASN A 157 -1.39 16.25 28.35
N MET A 158 -0.52 15.37 27.89
CA MET A 158 0.35 14.54 28.73
C MET A 158 1.67 15.23 29.11
N GLY A 159 1.89 16.48 28.65
CA GLY A 159 3.08 17.26 28.98
C GLY A 159 4.23 17.17 27.98
N TYR A 160 4.06 16.41 26.88
CA TYR A 160 5.08 16.31 25.84
C TYR A 160 5.02 17.49 24.87
N ASN A 161 6.16 17.96 24.38
CA ASN A 161 6.23 19.02 23.38
C ASN A 161 5.95 18.47 21.97
N ALA A 162 4.71 18.06 21.71
CA ALA A 162 4.28 17.56 20.40
C ALA A 162 3.81 18.71 19.51
N ARG A 163 4.14 18.66 18.22
CA ARG A 163 3.74 19.68 17.21
C ARG A 163 2.88 19.05 16.13
N PHE A 164 1.67 19.55 15.95
CA PHE A 164 0.85 19.20 14.79
C PHE A 164 1.40 19.88 13.55
N VAL A 165 1.79 19.08 12.55
CA VAL A 165 2.30 19.55 11.26
C VAL A 165 1.27 19.21 10.18
N ASP A 166 0.56 20.22 9.72
CA ASP A 166 -0.52 20.08 8.76
C ASP A 166 -0.02 20.33 7.33
N LEU A 167 0.15 19.25 6.57
CA LEU A 167 0.48 19.30 5.15
C LEU A 167 -0.76 19.22 4.25
N SER A 168 -1.97 19.15 4.84
CA SER A 168 -3.22 18.99 4.07
C SER A 168 -3.54 20.16 3.13
N GLY A 169 -2.83 21.29 3.26
CA GLY A 169 -3.01 22.46 2.41
C GLY A 169 -4.29 23.25 2.69
N TRP A 170 -4.94 23.02 3.83
CA TRP A 170 -6.22 23.66 4.17
C TRP A 170 -6.17 25.18 4.15
N ASP A 171 -5.05 25.74 4.62
CA ASP A 171 -4.81 27.20 4.66
C ASP A 171 -3.86 27.69 3.55
N THR A 172 -3.59 26.87 2.53
CA THR A 172 -2.60 27.18 1.49
C THR A 172 -3.29 27.58 0.19
N GLN A 173 -3.00 28.79 -0.28
CA GLN A 173 -3.61 29.33 -1.52
C GLN A 173 -2.91 28.86 -2.80
N VAL A 174 -1.63 28.52 -2.74
CA VAL A 174 -0.84 28.14 -3.92
C VAL A 174 -0.20 26.77 -3.70
N PRO A 175 -0.53 25.78 -4.51
CA PRO A 175 0.11 24.45 -4.43
C PRO A 175 1.60 24.56 -4.78
N ALA A 176 2.46 24.05 -3.88
CA ALA A 176 3.89 23.88 -4.11
C ALA A 176 4.19 22.40 -4.44
N SER A 177 5.44 22.04 -4.74
CA SER A 177 5.84 20.65 -4.84
C SER A 177 5.75 19.96 -3.46
N LEU A 178 5.64 18.64 -3.43
CA LEU A 178 5.66 17.89 -2.16
C LEU A 178 6.90 18.23 -1.34
N ASP A 179 8.05 18.27 -1.98
CA ASP A 179 9.32 18.58 -1.33
C ASP A 179 9.34 20.00 -0.74
N ASP A 180 8.88 21.00 -1.49
CA ASP A 180 8.80 22.38 -1.01
C ASP A 180 7.82 22.53 0.17
N CYS A 181 6.70 21.80 0.14
CA CYS A 181 5.75 21.77 1.26
C CYS A 181 6.41 21.21 2.52
N ILE A 182 7.15 20.11 2.40
CA ILE A 182 7.86 19.46 3.51
C ILE A 182 8.97 20.38 4.03
N LEU A 183 9.86 20.89 3.16
CA LEU A 183 10.96 21.76 3.55
C LEU A 183 10.47 23.01 4.27
N LYS A 184 9.39 23.63 3.79
CA LYS A 184 8.77 24.79 4.44
C LYS A 184 8.20 24.44 5.82
N ALA A 185 7.52 23.31 5.94
CA ALA A 185 6.90 22.90 7.20
C ALA A 185 7.94 22.53 8.28
N PHE A 186 9.11 22.04 7.86
CA PHE A 186 10.19 21.65 8.77
C PHE A 186 11.25 22.74 9.03
N ALA A 187 11.15 23.90 8.36
CA ALA A 187 12.18 24.94 8.44
C ALA A 187 12.44 25.48 9.85
N ASP A 188 11.44 25.44 10.73
CA ASP A 188 11.50 25.95 12.10
C ASP A 188 11.27 24.88 13.17
N ILE A 189 11.35 23.59 12.79
CA ILE A 189 11.19 22.45 13.70
C ILE A 189 12.55 21.98 14.21
N ASP A 190 12.71 21.99 15.53
CA ASP A 190 13.85 21.37 16.23
C ASP A 190 13.41 19.99 16.78
N THR A 191 13.66 18.94 16.04
CA THR A 191 13.27 17.57 16.44
C THR A 191 13.95 17.07 17.70
N THR A 192 15.00 17.75 18.17
CA THR A 192 15.63 17.44 19.46
C THR A 192 14.79 17.93 20.66
N LYS A 193 13.82 18.82 20.43
CA LYS A 193 12.96 19.44 21.45
C LYS A 193 11.49 19.29 21.19
N GLU A 194 11.11 19.02 19.94
CA GLU A 194 9.72 18.89 19.51
C GLU A 194 9.48 17.52 18.88
N LEU A 195 8.29 17.00 19.07
CA LEU A 195 7.82 15.77 18.44
C LEU A 195 6.81 16.12 17.34
N PRO A 196 7.24 16.19 16.07
CA PRO A 196 6.34 16.49 14.95
C PRO A 196 5.39 15.32 14.68
N ILE A 197 4.09 15.62 14.65
CA ILE A 197 3.02 14.71 14.23
C ILE A 197 2.45 15.23 12.92
N VAL A 198 2.79 14.57 11.83
CA VAL A 198 2.57 15.03 10.47
C VAL A 198 1.39 14.30 9.83
N THR A 199 0.58 15.02 9.07
CA THR A 199 -0.45 14.41 8.24
C THR A 199 0.19 13.53 7.17
N GLY A 200 -0.28 12.30 7.00
CA GLY A 200 0.22 11.42 5.94
C GLY A 200 -0.17 11.92 4.54
N TYR A 201 -1.30 12.63 4.43
CA TYR A 201 -1.66 13.35 3.21
C TYR A 201 -0.98 14.73 3.18
N ALA A 202 -0.43 15.08 2.02
CA ALA A 202 0.08 16.42 1.74
C ALA A 202 -0.57 16.97 0.47
N SER A 203 -1.06 18.22 0.53
CA SER A 203 -1.56 18.93 -0.66
C SER A 203 -0.38 19.50 -1.44
N CYS A 204 -0.18 19.01 -2.66
CA CYS A 204 0.89 19.44 -3.54
C CYS A 204 0.42 19.51 -4.99
N LYS A 205 1.20 20.21 -5.83
CA LYS A 205 0.87 20.40 -7.25
C LYS A 205 0.82 19.10 -8.05
N GLU A 206 1.52 18.07 -7.61
CA GLU A 206 1.55 16.74 -8.24
C GLU A 206 0.22 15.99 -8.05
N GLY A 207 -0.52 16.27 -6.99
CA GLY A 207 -1.73 15.54 -6.60
C GLY A 207 -1.43 14.14 -6.11
N LEU A 208 -1.34 13.93 -4.79
CA LEU A 208 -0.91 12.65 -4.21
C LEU A 208 -1.90 11.52 -4.49
N MET A 209 -3.20 11.77 -4.39
CA MET A 209 -4.22 10.74 -4.67
C MET A 209 -4.29 10.37 -6.14
N SER A 210 -4.12 11.35 -7.03
CA SER A 210 -4.13 11.12 -8.47
C SER A 210 -2.90 10.37 -8.96
N THR A 211 -1.77 10.54 -8.28
CA THR A 211 -0.49 9.95 -8.68
C THR A 211 -0.24 8.59 -8.00
N TYR A 212 -0.49 8.49 -6.69
CA TYR A 212 -0.10 7.32 -5.87
C TYR A 212 -1.29 6.57 -5.29
N ASP A 213 -2.52 7.02 -5.56
CA ASP A 213 -3.73 6.46 -4.98
C ASP A 213 -3.59 6.37 -3.44
N ARG A 214 -3.85 5.21 -2.81
CA ARG A 214 -3.81 5.06 -1.35
C ARG A 214 -2.41 4.86 -0.75
N GLY A 215 -1.36 4.81 -1.56
CA GLY A 215 0.04 4.81 -1.10
C GLY A 215 0.59 6.19 -0.73
N TYR A 216 -0.22 7.23 -0.77
CA TYR A 216 0.23 8.62 -0.59
C TYR A 216 0.86 8.90 0.79
N SER A 217 0.36 8.30 1.88
CA SER A 217 0.97 8.48 3.21
C SER A 217 2.39 7.91 3.28
N GLU A 218 2.67 6.85 2.54
CA GLU A 218 4.00 6.26 2.45
C GLU A 218 4.94 7.12 1.59
N MET A 219 4.40 7.83 0.60
CA MET A 219 5.16 8.81 -0.17
C MET A 219 5.55 10.01 0.69
N THR A 220 4.61 10.61 1.43
CA THR A 220 4.90 11.70 2.37
C THR A 220 5.96 11.27 3.39
N PHE A 221 5.81 10.10 3.98
CA PHE A 221 6.76 9.50 4.92
C PHE A 221 8.17 9.35 4.33
N SER A 222 8.28 8.72 3.16
CA SER A 222 9.56 8.51 2.48
C SER A 222 10.23 9.84 2.11
N ARG A 223 9.47 10.82 1.61
CA ARG A 223 10.01 12.13 1.25
C ARG A 223 10.47 12.92 2.49
N ILE A 224 9.73 12.87 3.61
CA ILE A 224 10.18 13.46 4.88
C ILE A 224 11.49 12.80 5.31
N ALA A 225 11.57 11.47 5.35
CA ALA A 225 12.79 10.76 5.73
C ALA A 225 13.99 11.18 4.87
N SER A 226 13.81 11.24 3.54
CA SER A 226 14.87 11.64 2.61
C SER A 226 15.30 13.10 2.78
N LEU A 227 14.35 14.04 2.87
CA LEU A 227 14.63 15.48 2.93
C LEU A 227 15.19 15.94 4.28
N THR A 228 14.86 15.22 5.35
CA THR A 228 15.36 15.51 6.70
C THR A 228 16.56 14.65 7.07
N CYS A 229 17.07 13.83 6.13
CA CYS A 229 18.23 12.96 6.33
C CYS A 229 18.07 12.02 7.54
N ALA A 230 16.96 11.28 7.60
CA ALA A 230 16.72 10.33 8.68
C ALA A 230 17.76 9.20 8.67
N ASP A 231 18.20 8.80 9.86
CA ASP A 231 19.09 7.63 10.02
C ASP A 231 18.33 6.33 9.76
N LEU A 232 17.04 6.28 10.14
CA LEU A 232 16.19 5.10 10.00
C LEU A 232 14.75 5.51 9.72
N ALA A 233 14.11 4.83 8.77
CA ALA A 233 12.69 4.92 8.46
C ALA A 233 11.95 3.73 9.09
N ILE A 234 10.83 3.96 9.79
CA ILE A 234 10.08 2.90 10.48
C ILE A 234 8.61 2.91 10.03
N ILE A 235 8.07 1.75 9.68
CA ILE A 235 6.63 1.60 9.45
C ILE A 235 6.04 0.67 10.51
N HIS A 236 5.05 1.17 11.23
CA HIS A 236 4.28 0.41 12.21
C HIS A 236 3.02 -0.16 11.55
N LYS A 237 2.92 -1.49 11.54
CA LYS A 237 1.78 -2.26 11.02
C LYS A 237 1.19 -3.16 12.11
N GLU A 238 0.10 -3.82 11.80
CA GLU A 238 -0.57 -4.75 12.72
C GLU A 238 0.02 -6.17 12.72
N TYR A 239 0.92 -6.48 11.79
CA TYR A 239 1.56 -7.79 11.66
C TYR A 239 3.03 -7.63 11.30
N HIS A 240 3.83 -8.64 11.66
CA HIS A 240 5.19 -8.78 11.15
C HIS A 240 5.21 -9.11 9.67
N LEU A 241 6.27 -8.71 8.98
CA LEU A 241 6.59 -9.30 7.69
C LEU A 241 7.04 -10.74 7.95
N SER A 242 6.37 -11.71 7.33
CA SER A 242 6.50 -13.13 7.64
C SER A 242 6.71 -13.97 6.39
N SER A 243 7.16 -15.21 6.58
CA SER A 243 7.45 -16.18 5.52
C SER A 243 6.24 -16.51 4.62
N ALA A 244 5.02 -16.24 5.07
CA ALA A 244 3.77 -16.25 4.28
C ALA A 244 2.67 -15.47 4.99
N ASP A 245 1.49 -15.33 4.36
CA ASP A 245 0.31 -14.76 5.01
C ASP A 245 -0.19 -15.69 6.14
N PRO A 246 -0.16 -15.27 7.41
CA PRO A 246 -0.59 -16.11 8.54
C PRO A 246 -2.08 -16.52 8.46
N ARG A 247 -2.90 -15.79 7.73
CA ARG A 247 -4.33 -16.13 7.53
C ARG A 247 -4.51 -17.32 6.59
N VAL A 248 -3.51 -17.64 5.75
CA VAL A 248 -3.54 -18.74 4.79
C VAL A 248 -2.83 -19.97 5.34
N VAL A 249 -1.64 -19.77 5.92
CA VAL A 249 -0.78 -20.89 6.36
C VAL A 249 -1.02 -21.26 7.83
N GLY A 250 -1.50 -20.33 8.63
CA GLY A 250 -1.64 -20.44 10.09
C GLY A 250 -0.54 -19.62 10.81
N SER A 251 -0.93 -18.90 11.83
CA SER A 251 -0.01 -18.01 12.58
C SER A 251 1.13 -18.76 13.28
N GLU A 252 0.90 -20.01 13.64
CA GLU A 252 1.88 -20.89 14.31
C GLU A 252 2.96 -21.44 13.38
N LYS A 253 2.75 -21.36 12.05
CA LYS A 253 3.69 -21.90 11.04
C LYS A 253 4.53 -20.85 10.36
N VAL A 254 4.07 -19.61 10.36
CA VAL A 254 4.82 -18.53 9.72
C VAL A 254 5.99 -18.08 10.59
N LEU A 255 7.08 -17.74 9.94
CA LEU A 255 8.28 -17.23 10.58
C LEU A 255 8.41 -15.73 10.32
N PRO A 256 8.50 -14.88 11.36
CA PRO A 256 8.83 -13.48 11.15
C PRO A 256 10.20 -13.32 10.48
N LEU A 257 10.30 -12.38 9.53
CA LEU A 257 11.58 -12.04 8.91
C LEU A 257 12.35 -11.08 9.82
N GLY A 258 13.64 -11.38 10.07
CA GLY A 258 14.51 -10.46 10.79
C GLY A 258 15.12 -9.40 9.87
N GLU A 259 15.69 -9.83 8.75
CA GLU A 259 16.34 -8.96 7.77
C GLU A 259 16.02 -9.42 6.34
N THR A 260 15.94 -8.45 5.43
CA THR A 260 15.79 -8.69 4.00
C THR A 260 16.25 -7.46 3.21
N ASN A 261 16.10 -7.45 1.88
CA ASN A 261 16.48 -6.30 1.06
C ASN A 261 15.31 -5.69 0.28
N TYR A 262 15.56 -4.54 -0.36
CA TYR A 262 14.56 -3.84 -1.14
C TYR A 262 14.07 -4.63 -2.37
N ASP A 263 14.89 -5.55 -2.93
CA ASP A 263 14.45 -6.39 -4.04
C ASP A 263 13.30 -7.32 -3.62
N VAL A 264 13.35 -7.89 -2.42
CA VAL A 264 12.25 -8.68 -1.84
C VAL A 264 11.00 -7.83 -1.62
N ALA A 265 11.17 -6.62 -1.07
CA ALA A 265 10.06 -5.68 -0.88
C ALA A 265 9.37 -5.31 -2.20
N ASP A 266 10.14 -5.10 -3.27
CA ASP A 266 9.63 -4.81 -4.62
C ASP A 266 8.82 -6.00 -5.20
N GLN A 267 9.28 -7.24 -5.00
CA GLN A 267 8.54 -8.44 -5.44
C GLN A 267 7.21 -8.58 -4.69
N LEU A 268 7.20 -8.33 -3.38
CA LEU A 268 5.97 -8.35 -2.57
C LEU A 268 4.97 -7.29 -3.04
N ALA A 269 5.43 -6.09 -3.33
CA ALA A 269 4.60 -5.00 -3.82
C ALA A 269 3.97 -5.31 -5.19
N ASN A 270 4.69 -5.99 -6.08
CA ASN A 270 4.15 -6.44 -7.36
C ASN A 270 2.97 -7.42 -7.19
N LEU A 271 3.02 -8.26 -6.17
CA LEU A 271 1.94 -9.18 -5.83
C LEU A 271 0.81 -8.51 -5.04
N GLY A 272 0.98 -7.25 -4.62
CA GLY A 272 0.00 -6.51 -3.83
C GLY A 272 0.05 -6.84 -2.33
N MET A 273 1.14 -7.45 -1.87
CA MET A 273 1.47 -7.65 -0.46
C MET A 273 2.47 -6.57 -0.01
N GLU A 274 2.05 -5.32 -0.08
CA GLU A 274 2.94 -4.18 0.11
C GLU A 274 3.42 -4.08 1.56
N ALA A 275 4.71 -4.33 1.77
CA ALA A 275 5.41 -3.89 2.98
C ALA A 275 5.44 -2.36 3.02
N ILE A 276 5.75 -1.76 1.87
CA ILE A 276 5.75 -0.32 1.59
C ILE A 276 5.39 -0.10 0.11
N HIS A 277 4.84 1.07 -0.22
CA HIS A 277 4.60 1.44 -1.62
C HIS A 277 5.90 1.48 -2.44
N PRO A 278 5.96 0.93 -3.67
CA PRO A 278 7.20 0.80 -4.44
C PRO A 278 7.98 2.11 -4.63
N ASN A 279 7.27 3.20 -4.93
CA ASN A 279 7.91 4.51 -5.12
C ASN A 279 8.50 5.07 -3.80
N ALA A 280 7.86 4.77 -2.66
CA ALA A 280 8.38 5.15 -1.36
C ALA A 280 9.63 4.32 -1.00
N ALA A 281 9.62 3.02 -1.29
CA ALA A 281 10.77 2.15 -1.13
C ALA A 281 11.96 2.62 -2.01
N ALA A 282 11.69 2.98 -3.29
CA ALA A 282 12.70 3.51 -4.18
C ALA A 282 13.33 4.80 -3.64
N GLY A 283 12.53 5.74 -3.11
CA GLY A 283 13.02 6.98 -2.52
C GLY A 283 13.92 6.77 -1.30
N LEU A 284 13.56 5.83 -0.40
CA LEU A 284 14.41 5.47 0.74
C LEU A 284 15.72 4.81 0.28
N ARG A 285 15.65 3.86 -0.65
CA ARG A 285 16.82 3.19 -1.20
C ARG A 285 17.79 4.15 -1.88
N GLU A 286 17.29 5.10 -2.69
CA GLU A 286 18.10 6.13 -3.36
C GLU A 286 18.78 7.05 -2.35
N SER A 287 18.15 7.31 -1.21
CA SER A 287 18.71 8.11 -0.11
C SER A 287 19.61 7.31 0.83
N GLY A 288 19.77 5.99 0.61
CA GLY A 288 20.58 5.10 1.48
C GLY A 288 19.98 4.89 2.87
N ILE A 289 18.68 5.13 3.06
CA ILE A 289 17.99 5.01 4.34
C ILE A 289 17.46 3.58 4.50
N GLU A 290 17.76 2.95 5.62
CA GLU A 290 17.20 1.65 5.98
C GLU A 290 15.73 1.78 6.41
N LEU A 291 14.94 0.74 6.12
CA LEU A 291 13.54 0.67 6.47
C LEU A 291 13.29 -0.45 7.46
N GLN A 292 12.67 -0.15 8.60
CA GLN A 292 12.24 -1.15 9.57
C GLN A 292 10.71 -1.31 9.57
N ILE A 293 10.23 -2.53 9.48
CA ILE A 293 8.80 -2.86 9.63
C ILE A 293 8.58 -3.46 11.01
N LYS A 294 7.75 -2.80 11.83
CA LYS A 294 7.45 -3.22 13.21
C LYS A 294 5.99 -3.54 13.40
N ASN A 295 5.70 -4.49 14.30
CA ASN A 295 4.34 -4.76 14.75
C ASN A 295 3.98 -3.82 15.90
N THR A 296 2.90 -3.05 15.74
CA THR A 296 2.38 -2.11 16.75
C THR A 296 2.06 -2.80 18.08
N PHE A 297 1.62 -4.06 18.03
CA PHE A 297 1.15 -4.82 19.19
C PHE A 297 2.23 -5.67 19.85
N GLU A 298 3.43 -5.72 19.26
CA GLU A 298 4.59 -6.45 19.77
C GLU A 298 5.83 -5.53 19.81
N PRO A 299 5.84 -4.49 20.67
CA PRO A 299 6.85 -3.43 20.63
C PRO A 299 8.28 -3.94 20.94
N LEU A 300 8.39 -5.04 21.69
CA LEU A 300 9.68 -5.65 22.03
C LEU A 300 10.30 -6.47 20.91
N HIS A 301 9.51 -6.87 19.90
CA HIS A 301 10.04 -7.58 18.75
C HIS A 301 10.78 -6.60 17.83
N PRO A 302 12.02 -6.92 17.40
CA PRO A 302 12.82 -6.00 16.58
C PRO A 302 12.16 -5.68 15.23
N GLY A 303 11.25 -6.53 14.73
CA GLY A 303 10.63 -6.38 13.42
C GLY A 303 11.53 -6.88 12.29
N THR A 304 11.31 -6.37 11.08
CA THR A 304 12.09 -6.70 9.89
C THR A 304 12.87 -5.48 9.43
N LEU A 305 14.19 -5.59 9.30
CA LEU A 305 15.04 -4.57 8.71
C LEU A 305 15.18 -4.82 7.21
N ILE A 306 14.92 -3.81 6.39
CA ILE A 306 15.05 -3.82 4.94
C ILE A 306 16.16 -2.84 4.54
N SER A 307 17.26 -3.35 3.99
CA SER A 307 18.38 -2.51 3.57
C SER A 307 18.78 -2.77 2.12
N GLY A 308 19.50 -1.83 1.51
CA GLY A 308 20.02 -1.99 0.15
C GLY A 308 21.19 -2.98 0.05
N GLU A 309 21.91 -3.16 1.14
CA GLU A 309 23.17 -3.91 1.18
C GLU A 309 23.00 -5.33 1.72
N PHE A 310 21.86 -5.66 2.29
CA PHE A 310 21.64 -6.98 2.89
C PHE A 310 21.92 -8.10 1.88
N ARG A 311 22.73 -9.07 2.31
CA ARG A 311 22.99 -10.33 1.61
C ARG A 311 22.82 -11.45 2.62
N PRO A 312 22.00 -12.45 2.33
CA PRO A 312 21.80 -13.57 3.23
C PRO A 312 23.09 -14.39 3.36
N THR A 313 23.34 -14.94 4.55
CA THR A 313 24.47 -15.84 4.80
C THR A 313 24.33 -17.20 4.12
N MET A 314 23.10 -17.58 3.80
CA MET A 314 22.74 -18.79 3.06
C MET A 314 21.67 -18.47 2.04
N ASP A 315 21.83 -19.00 0.85
CA ASP A 315 20.84 -18.91 -0.23
C ASP A 315 19.55 -19.62 0.20
N LYS A 316 18.45 -18.88 0.28
CA LYS A 316 17.15 -19.44 0.70
C LYS A 316 15.97 -18.63 0.17
N VAL A 317 14.84 -19.32 0.04
CA VAL A 317 13.54 -18.66 -0.07
C VAL A 317 13.19 -18.04 1.29
N GLU A 318 12.80 -16.78 1.31
CA GLU A 318 12.47 -16.03 2.53
C GLU A 318 10.96 -15.90 2.71
N ILE A 319 10.20 -15.79 1.60
CA ILE A 319 8.75 -15.56 1.62
C ILE A 319 8.08 -16.35 0.51
N ILE A 320 6.93 -16.95 0.82
CA ILE A 320 5.94 -17.39 -0.16
C ILE A 320 4.79 -16.38 -0.17
N ALA A 321 4.67 -15.67 -1.26
CA ALA A 321 3.65 -14.66 -1.47
C ALA A 321 2.78 -15.01 -2.67
N GLY A 322 1.53 -14.52 -2.70
CA GLY A 322 0.68 -14.80 -3.84
C GLY A 322 -0.40 -13.74 -4.07
N LYS A 323 -0.97 -13.78 -5.26
CA LYS A 323 -2.08 -12.92 -5.67
C LYS A 323 -3.15 -13.75 -6.37
N GLU A 324 -4.33 -13.80 -5.76
CA GLU A 324 -5.51 -14.40 -6.36
C GLU A 324 -6.23 -13.42 -7.31
N LYS A 325 -7.18 -13.94 -8.07
CA LYS A 325 -8.05 -13.15 -8.97
C LYS A 325 -7.27 -12.33 -10.00
N VAL A 326 -6.23 -12.95 -10.55
CA VAL A 326 -5.47 -12.39 -11.67
C VAL A 326 -6.08 -12.86 -12.98
N PHE A 327 -6.36 -11.94 -13.88
CA PHE A 327 -6.89 -12.25 -15.20
C PHE A 327 -5.75 -12.50 -16.17
N ALA A 328 -5.59 -13.74 -16.61
CA ALA A 328 -4.66 -14.13 -17.67
C ALA A 328 -5.34 -13.92 -19.04
N LEU A 329 -4.92 -12.89 -19.76
CA LEU A 329 -5.32 -12.65 -21.16
C LEU A 329 -4.29 -13.32 -22.07
N HIS A 330 -4.67 -14.41 -22.71
CA HIS A 330 -3.84 -15.14 -23.65
C HIS A 330 -4.27 -14.85 -25.09
N LEU A 331 -3.30 -14.49 -25.94
CA LEU A 331 -3.47 -14.27 -27.37
C LEU A 331 -2.51 -15.21 -28.12
N PHE A 332 -3.05 -15.97 -29.05
CA PHE A 332 -2.31 -16.84 -29.96
C PHE A 332 -2.68 -16.50 -31.41
N ASP A 333 -1.67 -16.24 -32.22
CA ASP A 333 -1.82 -16.04 -33.68
C ASP A 333 -0.54 -16.46 -34.39
N GLN A 334 -0.67 -17.38 -35.37
CA GLN A 334 0.48 -17.80 -36.16
C GLN A 334 1.07 -16.65 -37.00
N ALA A 335 0.26 -15.65 -37.37
CA ALA A 335 0.72 -14.49 -38.11
C ALA A 335 1.59 -13.52 -37.29
N MET A 336 1.68 -13.72 -35.97
CA MET A 336 2.57 -12.91 -35.11
C MET A 336 4.06 -13.19 -35.31
N VAL A 337 4.41 -14.31 -35.90
CA VAL A 337 5.84 -14.64 -36.12
C VAL A 337 6.54 -13.54 -36.90
N GLY A 338 7.53 -12.91 -36.29
CA GLY A 338 8.27 -11.79 -36.86
C GLY A 338 7.68 -10.39 -36.62
N CYS A 339 6.50 -10.29 -35.97
CA CYS A 339 5.87 -9.01 -35.61
C CYS A 339 5.29 -8.96 -34.20
N VAL A 340 5.80 -9.80 -33.29
CA VAL A 340 5.35 -9.91 -31.89
C VAL A 340 5.40 -8.57 -31.17
N ASP A 341 6.42 -7.75 -31.44
CA ASP A 341 6.59 -6.44 -30.80
C ASP A 341 5.44 -5.48 -31.12
N ASN A 342 4.95 -5.47 -32.36
CA ASN A 342 3.83 -4.62 -32.77
C ASN A 342 2.52 -5.02 -32.07
N VAL A 343 2.28 -6.34 -31.98
CA VAL A 343 1.09 -6.87 -31.27
C VAL A 343 1.18 -6.56 -29.76
N SER A 344 2.39 -6.70 -29.17
CA SER A 344 2.62 -6.34 -27.77
C SER A 344 2.38 -4.85 -27.53
N TYR A 345 2.81 -3.96 -28.45
CA TYR A 345 2.57 -2.53 -28.34
C TYR A 345 1.07 -2.21 -28.35
N ASP A 346 0.33 -2.73 -29.31
CA ASP A 346 -1.12 -2.54 -29.42
C ASP A 346 -1.87 -3.03 -28.18
N LEU A 347 -1.48 -4.18 -27.62
CA LEU A 347 -2.07 -4.69 -26.38
C LEU A 347 -1.76 -3.80 -25.19
N MET A 348 -0.53 -3.30 -25.07
CA MET A 348 -0.16 -2.37 -24.00
C MET A 348 -0.95 -1.05 -24.10
N GLU A 349 -1.24 -0.54 -25.29
CA GLU A 349 -2.11 0.61 -25.49
C GLU A 349 -3.52 0.34 -24.95
N ILE A 350 -4.12 -0.80 -25.31
CA ILE A 350 -5.44 -1.22 -24.83
C ILE A 350 -5.46 -1.32 -23.29
N ILE A 351 -4.43 -1.93 -22.69
CA ILE A 351 -4.28 -2.10 -21.24
C ILE A 351 -4.21 -0.74 -20.55
N THR A 352 -3.37 0.17 -21.05
CA THR A 352 -3.20 1.52 -20.51
C THR A 352 -4.48 2.33 -20.58
N ASP A 353 -5.16 2.31 -21.70
CA ASP A 353 -6.43 3.01 -21.91
C ASP A 353 -7.56 2.54 -20.97
N THR A 354 -7.52 1.28 -20.58
CA THR A 354 -8.56 0.70 -19.70
C THR A 354 -8.24 0.83 -18.23
N ARG A 355 -7.04 1.33 -17.88
CA ARG A 355 -6.57 1.53 -16.52
C ARG A 355 -6.57 0.25 -15.68
N VAL A 356 -6.34 -0.90 -16.29
CA VAL A 356 -6.03 -2.14 -15.58
C VAL A 356 -4.55 -2.19 -15.25
N ARG A 357 -4.20 -2.84 -14.13
CA ARG A 357 -2.80 -2.98 -13.72
C ARG A 357 -2.21 -4.25 -14.35
N LEU A 358 -1.08 -4.11 -15.02
CA LEU A 358 -0.24 -5.22 -15.47
C LEU A 358 0.57 -5.73 -14.27
N VAL A 359 0.50 -7.04 -14.01
CA VAL A 359 1.30 -7.73 -12.98
C VAL A 359 2.52 -8.41 -13.60
N GLY A 360 2.35 -9.00 -14.77
CA GLY A 360 3.41 -9.67 -15.51
C GLY A 360 2.98 -9.98 -16.93
N LYS A 361 3.94 -10.33 -17.77
CA LYS A 361 3.69 -10.79 -19.14
C LYS A 361 4.67 -11.87 -19.55
N GLU A 362 4.22 -12.76 -20.41
CA GLU A 362 4.99 -13.80 -21.06
C GLU A 362 4.79 -13.72 -22.56
N MET A 363 5.85 -13.94 -23.33
CA MET A 363 5.79 -13.87 -24.78
C MET A 363 6.66 -14.98 -25.40
N ASN A 364 6.18 -15.57 -26.49
CA ASN A 364 6.96 -16.42 -27.38
C ASN A 364 6.72 -16.05 -28.85
N ALA A 365 7.14 -16.86 -29.79
CA ALA A 365 7.13 -16.52 -31.22
C ALA A 365 5.71 -16.21 -31.77
N ASN A 366 4.65 -16.83 -31.24
CA ASN A 366 3.28 -16.77 -31.78
C ASN A 366 2.20 -16.68 -30.71
N SER A 367 2.57 -16.48 -29.47
CA SER A 367 1.60 -16.25 -28.38
C SER A 367 2.12 -15.32 -27.32
N MET A 368 1.22 -14.67 -26.60
CA MET A 368 1.53 -13.86 -25.44
C MET A 368 0.44 -13.98 -24.40
N THR A 369 0.86 -13.90 -23.13
CA THR A 369 -0.05 -13.90 -22.00
C THR A 369 0.24 -12.66 -21.14
N TYR A 370 -0.82 -11.90 -20.83
CA TYR A 370 -0.76 -10.75 -19.93
C TYR A 370 -1.52 -11.08 -18.65
N TYR A 371 -0.86 -10.93 -17.50
CA TYR A 371 -1.45 -11.12 -16.18
C TYR A 371 -1.92 -9.76 -15.66
N LEU A 372 -3.24 -9.58 -15.56
CA LEU A 372 -3.89 -8.29 -15.32
C LEU A 372 -4.70 -8.32 -14.04
N THR A 373 -4.80 -7.16 -13.37
CA THR A 373 -5.72 -6.98 -12.24
C THR A 373 -6.51 -5.69 -12.42
N GLY A 374 -7.79 -5.73 -12.02
CA GLY A 374 -8.70 -4.60 -12.17
C GLY A 374 -10.12 -4.98 -11.80
N SER A 375 -11.07 -4.06 -12.01
CA SER A 375 -12.48 -4.40 -11.86
C SER A 375 -12.93 -5.35 -12.98
N THR A 376 -13.93 -6.17 -12.73
CA THR A 376 -14.51 -7.08 -13.72
C THR A 376 -14.90 -6.36 -15.02
N ASP A 377 -15.49 -5.17 -14.90
CA ASP A 377 -15.87 -4.37 -16.07
C ASP A 377 -14.67 -3.91 -16.89
N ALA A 378 -13.58 -3.49 -16.20
CA ALA A 378 -12.35 -3.06 -16.87
C ALA A 378 -11.67 -4.24 -17.59
N LEU A 379 -11.60 -5.41 -16.94
CA LEU A 379 -11.04 -6.63 -17.52
C LEU A 379 -11.86 -7.12 -18.72
N ASN A 380 -13.19 -7.12 -18.63
CA ASN A 380 -14.08 -7.44 -19.76
C ASN A 380 -13.90 -6.46 -20.92
N LYS A 381 -13.69 -5.18 -20.62
CA LYS A 381 -13.43 -4.16 -21.63
C LYS A 381 -12.09 -4.38 -22.34
N VAL A 382 -11.04 -4.80 -21.61
CA VAL A 382 -9.75 -5.21 -22.22
C VAL A 382 -9.97 -6.37 -23.17
N LEU A 383 -10.62 -7.45 -22.71
CA LEU A 383 -10.91 -8.62 -23.53
C LEU A 383 -11.64 -8.23 -24.83
N TYR A 384 -12.74 -7.51 -24.71
CA TYR A 384 -13.52 -7.05 -25.87
C TYR A 384 -12.70 -6.19 -26.84
N LYS A 385 -11.91 -5.21 -26.36
CA LYS A 385 -11.06 -4.38 -27.21
C LYS A 385 -9.99 -5.21 -27.91
N THR A 386 -9.42 -6.20 -27.23
CA THR A 386 -8.41 -7.11 -27.78
C THR A 386 -9.02 -7.98 -28.89
N GLU A 387 -10.19 -8.59 -28.69
CA GLU A 387 -10.91 -9.37 -29.71
C GLU A 387 -11.23 -8.52 -30.94
N LYS A 388 -11.65 -7.28 -30.73
CA LYS A 388 -11.92 -6.33 -31.83
C LYS A 388 -10.65 -5.93 -32.59
N ARG A 389 -9.52 -5.78 -31.92
CA ARG A 389 -8.24 -5.36 -32.53
C ARG A 389 -7.58 -6.51 -33.30
N PHE A 390 -7.75 -7.75 -32.81
CA PHE A 390 -7.15 -8.96 -33.37
C PHE A 390 -8.20 -10.03 -33.70
N PRO A 391 -9.08 -9.81 -34.70
CA PRO A 391 -10.24 -10.67 -34.98
C PRO A 391 -9.84 -12.06 -35.52
N GLN A 392 -8.62 -12.27 -35.97
CA GLN A 392 -8.12 -13.55 -36.46
C GLN A 392 -7.37 -14.35 -35.37
N ALA A 393 -7.00 -13.72 -34.29
CA ALA A 393 -6.28 -14.36 -33.21
C ALA A 393 -7.20 -15.22 -32.33
N ASN A 394 -6.66 -16.28 -31.77
CA ASN A 394 -7.32 -17.06 -30.71
C ASN A 394 -7.06 -16.37 -29.37
N ILE A 395 -8.09 -15.71 -28.83
CA ILE A 395 -8.00 -14.94 -27.60
C ILE A 395 -8.78 -15.67 -26.51
N LYS A 396 -8.16 -15.85 -25.35
CA LYS A 396 -8.76 -16.49 -24.17
C LYS A 396 -8.47 -15.67 -22.92
N GLY A 397 -9.47 -15.50 -22.09
CA GLY A 397 -9.36 -14.94 -20.75
C GLY A 397 -9.69 -15.99 -19.69
N ARG A 398 -8.89 -16.11 -18.63
CA ARG A 398 -9.19 -16.95 -17.47
C ARG A 398 -8.67 -16.32 -16.18
N MET A 399 -9.33 -16.66 -15.07
CA MET A 399 -8.83 -16.29 -13.75
C MET A 399 -7.78 -17.30 -13.29
N VAL A 400 -6.67 -16.79 -12.78
CA VAL A 400 -5.54 -17.56 -12.28
C VAL A 400 -5.04 -16.95 -10.96
N ALA A 401 -4.26 -17.70 -10.20
CA ALA A 401 -3.48 -17.20 -9.09
C ALA A 401 -1.99 -17.25 -9.44
N LEU A 402 -1.27 -16.21 -9.01
CA LEU A 402 0.17 -16.12 -9.07
C LEU A 402 0.74 -16.38 -7.69
N ILE A 403 1.64 -17.35 -7.53
CA ILE A 403 2.34 -17.63 -6.28
C ILE A 403 3.83 -17.52 -6.54
N SER A 404 4.54 -16.81 -5.69
CA SER A 404 5.98 -16.57 -5.82
C SER A 404 6.73 -17.08 -4.60
N ALA A 405 7.81 -17.79 -4.86
CA ALA A 405 8.88 -18.02 -3.90
C ALA A 405 9.91 -16.89 -4.06
N ILE A 406 10.10 -16.10 -3.01
CA ILE A 406 10.87 -14.86 -3.03
C ILE A 406 11.98 -14.94 -2.00
N GLY A 407 13.15 -14.38 -2.32
CA GLY A 407 14.29 -14.25 -1.41
C GLY A 407 15.30 -13.25 -1.94
N SER A 408 16.15 -12.76 -1.04
CA SER A 408 17.21 -11.78 -1.39
C SER A 408 18.22 -12.36 -2.36
N GLN A 409 18.51 -13.66 -2.22
CA GLN A 409 19.34 -14.46 -3.10
C GLN A 409 19.08 -15.95 -2.86
N PHE A 410 18.83 -16.74 -3.92
CA PHE A 410 18.68 -18.19 -3.81
C PHE A 410 18.85 -18.88 -5.18
N ASP A 411 19.08 -20.20 -5.17
CA ASP A 411 19.10 -20.99 -6.41
C ASP A 411 17.66 -21.14 -6.94
N THR A 412 17.36 -20.36 -7.97
CA THR A 412 16.03 -20.36 -8.60
C THR A 412 15.71 -21.65 -9.31
N ASN A 413 16.71 -22.42 -9.80
CA ASN A 413 16.49 -23.73 -10.45
C ASN A 413 16.11 -24.79 -9.41
N GLU A 414 16.81 -24.81 -8.27
CA GLU A 414 16.47 -25.69 -7.16
C GLU A 414 15.08 -25.37 -6.62
N ALA A 415 14.77 -24.09 -6.40
CA ALA A 415 13.47 -23.63 -5.91
C ALA A 415 12.34 -23.96 -6.90
N LEU A 416 12.57 -23.82 -8.20
CA LEU A 416 11.63 -24.19 -9.26
C LEU A 416 11.32 -25.68 -9.20
N ALA A 417 12.36 -26.53 -9.17
CA ALA A 417 12.20 -27.98 -9.14
C ALA A 417 11.44 -28.43 -7.88
N LYS A 418 11.85 -27.97 -6.69
CA LYS A 418 11.17 -28.25 -5.41
C LYS A 418 9.73 -27.76 -5.41
N GLY A 419 9.48 -26.57 -5.90
CA GLY A 419 8.15 -25.96 -5.94
C GLY A 419 7.20 -26.73 -6.87
N VAL A 420 7.64 -27.10 -8.07
CA VAL A 420 6.82 -27.91 -9.00
C VAL A 420 6.46 -29.26 -8.37
N LEU A 421 7.43 -29.96 -7.78
CA LEU A 421 7.18 -31.25 -7.14
C LEU A 421 6.20 -31.11 -5.97
N ALA A 422 6.36 -30.10 -5.11
CA ALA A 422 5.47 -29.85 -3.98
C ALA A 422 4.03 -29.55 -4.40
N LEU A 423 3.84 -28.86 -5.53
CA LEU A 423 2.52 -28.62 -6.10
C LEU A 423 1.92 -29.90 -6.67
N MET A 424 2.70 -30.68 -7.43
CA MET A 424 2.25 -31.94 -8.02
C MET A 424 1.87 -32.98 -6.95
N ASP A 425 2.58 -33.04 -5.82
CA ASP A 425 2.27 -33.91 -4.67
C ASP A 425 0.90 -33.57 -4.01
N ARG A 426 0.33 -32.41 -4.36
CA ARG A 426 -1.00 -31.96 -3.94
C ARG A 426 -2.02 -31.93 -5.08
N ASP A 427 -1.73 -32.66 -6.18
CA ASP A 427 -2.55 -32.69 -7.40
C ASP A 427 -2.78 -31.27 -8.01
N ILE A 428 -1.81 -30.36 -7.82
CA ILE A 428 -1.81 -29.03 -8.42
C ILE A 428 -0.82 -29.02 -9.57
N THR A 429 -1.32 -28.87 -10.80
CA THR A 429 -0.48 -28.73 -12.00
C THR A 429 -0.32 -27.25 -12.32
N PRO A 430 0.91 -26.69 -12.24
CA PRO A 430 1.13 -25.30 -12.66
C PRO A 430 0.81 -25.10 -14.14
N ILE A 431 0.12 -24.00 -14.45
CA ILE A 431 -0.22 -23.59 -15.83
C ILE A 431 1.02 -23.06 -16.53
N ALA A 432 1.81 -22.28 -15.79
CA ALA A 432 3.09 -21.74 -16.22
C ALA A 432 4.02 -21.58 -15.01
N VAL A 433 5.31 -21.53 -15.26
CA VAL A 433 6.33 -21.23 -14.25
C VAL A 433 7.30 -20.23 -14.84
N HIS A 434 7.59 -19.16 -14.09
CA HIS A 434 8.47 -18.09 -14.50
C HIS A 434 9.64 -17.98 -13.54
N SER A 435 10.83 -17.88 -14.09
CA SER A 435 12.05 -17.55 -13.36
C SER A 435 12.76 -16.39 -14.09
N SER A 436 13.38 -15.50 -13.35
CA SER A 436 14.13 -14.39 -13.92
C SER A 436 15.65 -14.63 -13.81
N MET A 437 16.43 -13.90 -14.61
CA MET A 437 17.89 -13.90 -14.48
C MET A 437 18.39 -13.33 -13.13
N ARG A 438 17.54 -12.61 -12.41
CA ARG A 438 17.79 -12.21 -11.03
C ARG A 438 17.33 -13.34 -10.11
N ASN A 439 18.19 -13.82 -9.26
CA ASN A 439 17.93 -14.93 -8.33
C ASN A 439 17.12 -14.48 -7.10
N VAL A 440 15.97 -13.80 -7.33
CA VAL A 440 15.11 -13.23 -6.27
C VAL A 440 13.67 -13.71 -6.30
N ASN A 441 13.24 -14.34 -7.40
CA ASN A 441 11.83 -14.75 -7.55
C ASN A 441 11.68 -15.94 -8.51
N VAL A 442 10.89 -16.94 -8.08
CA VAL A 442 10.29 -17.98 -8.93
C VAL A 442 8.80 -17.91 -8.78
N GLN A 443 8.07 -17.77 -9.88
CA GLN A 443 6.61 -17.58 -9.88
C GLN A 443 5.91 -18.77 -10.51
N PHE A 444 4.89 -19.27 -9.83
CA PHE A 444 4.02 -20.36 -10.27
C PHE A 444 2.63 -19.79 -10.58
N VAL A 445 2.13 -20.08 -11.77
CA VAL A 445 0.76 -19.74 -12.19
C VAL A 445 -0.10 -20.98 -12.01
N VAL A 446 -1.17 -20.87 -11.24
CA VAL A 446 -2.10 -21.97 -10.97
C VAL A 446 -3.54 -21.53 -11.19
N ASP A 447 -4.49 -22.46 -11.17
CA ASP A 447 -5.91 -22.11 -11.16
C ASP A 447 -6.27 -21.28 -9.91
N ASP A 448 -7.14 -20.28 -10.09
CA ASP A 448 -7.49 -19.34 -9.00
C ASP A 448 -8.04 -20.03 -7.75
N ASN A 449 -8.81 -21.11 -7.94
CA ASN A 449 -9.35 -21.92 -6.83
C ASN A 449 -8.31 -22.73 -6.06
N GLN A 450 -7.07 -22.84 -6.58
CA GLN A 450 -5.96 -23.56 -5.95
C GLN A 450 -5.00 -22.63 -5.18
N TYR A 451 -5.33 -21.33 -5.06
CA TYR A 451 -4.48 -20.32 -4.43
C TYR A 451 -3.98 -20.72 -3.03
N GLN A 452 -4.90 -21.02 -2.11
CA GLN A 452 -4.54 -21.32 -0.72
C GLN A 452 -3.74 -22.62 -0.59
N SER A 453 -4.18 -23.68 -1.30
CA SER A 453 -3.49 -24.98 -1.28
C SER A 453 -2.08 -24.89 -1.85
N SER A 454 -1.87 -24.04 -2.88
CA SER A 454 -0.55 -23.80 -3.47
C SER A 454 0.39 -23.04 -2.53
N ILE A 455 -0.10 -22.00 -1.83
CA ILE A 455 0.70 -21.30 -0.81
C ILE A 455 1.12 -22.28 0.30
N CYS A 456 0.18 -23.09 0.82
CA CYS A 456 0.49 -24.06 1.85
C CYS A 456 1.47 -25.16 1.38
N ALA A 457 1.36 -25.62 0.13
CA ALA A 457 2.28 -26.62 -0.43
C ALA A 457 3.70 -26.05 -0.54
N LEU A 458 3.83 -24.85 -1.12
CA LEU A 458 5.13 -24.19 -1.29
C LEU A 458 5.73 -23.78 0.06
N HIS A 459 4.94 -23.21 0.98
CA HIS A 459 5.44 -22.89 2.30
C HIS A 459 5.96 -24.16 3.02
N GLY A 460 5.22 -25.27 2.98
CA GLY A 460 5.63 -26.52 3.59
C GLY A 460 6.99 -27.02 3.09
N VAL A 461 7.24 -26.99 1.77
CA VAL A 461 8.51 -27.51 1.22
C VAL A 461 9.71 -26.59 1.51
N PHE A 462 9.51 -25.27 1.67
CA PHE A 462 10.61 -24.34 1.92
C PHE A 462 10.86 -24.05 3.39
N PHE A 463 9.85 -24.22 4.28
CA PHE A 463 9.95 -23.82 5.69
C PHE A 463 9.71 -24.96 6.69
N ASP A 464 8.95 -26.01 6.35
CA ASP A 464 8.67 -27.15 7.25
C ASP A 464 9.76 -28.23 7.20
N SER A 465 10.94 -27.99 6.63
CA SER A 465 11.96 -29.00 6.40
C SER A 465 12.43 -29.64 7.71
N LYS A 466 11.90 -30.85 8.00
CA LYS A 466 12.71 -31.89 8.67
C LYS A 466 13.89 -32.19 7.72
N PRO A 467 15.13 -32.31 8.22
CA PRO A 467 16.23 -32.69 7.37
C PRO A 467 15.86 -34.01 6.67
N ALA A 468 15.86 -34.01 5.34
CA ALA A 468 15.67 -35.22 4.56
C ALA A 468 16.70 -36.25 5.06
N ASN A 469 16.23 -37.33 5.67
CA ASN A 469 17.05 -38.48 6.00
C ASN A 469 17.79 -38.88 4.72
N ALA A 470 19.09 -38.63 4.68
CA ALA A 470 19.97 -39.19 3.68
C ALA A 470 19.82 -40.72 3.73
N THR A 471 18.98 -41.24 2.88
CA THR A 471 18.94 -42.66 2.63
C THR A 471 20.29 -43.00 2.00
N LYS A 472 21.20 -43.47 2.81
CA LYS A 472 22.43 -44.11 2.33
C LYS A 472 21.97 -45.29 1.41
N VAL A 473 22.17 -45.11 0.13
CA VAL A 473 22.18 -46.24 -0.80
C VAL A 473 23.49 -46.96 -0.51
N ALA A 474 23.37 -48.19 0.00
CA ALA A 474 24.44 -49.16 0.17
C ALA A 474 24.84 -49.76 -1.16
#